data_caa4ee7311def01d610ffda7ee1f4c32
#
_entry.id   caa4ee7311def01d610ffda7ee1f4c32
#
_cell.length_a   1.000
_cell.length_b   1.000
_cell.length_c   1.000
_cell.angle_alpha   90.00
_cell.angle_beta   90.00
_cell.angle_gamma   90.00
#
_symmetry.space_group_name_H-M   'P 1'
#
loop_
_entity.id
_entity.type
_entity.pdbx_description
1 polymer ?
#
loop_
_entity_poly.entity_id
_entity_poly.type
_entity_poly.pdbx_seq_one_letter_code
_entity_poly.pdbx_strand_id
1 'polypeptide(L)'
;MEPRRFSDSVDWVGVVDWDRRLFDSLIPLPDGTSYNAFTIKGSEKTALIDSVDPLFAETLMHRLAGVPKIDYVIGQHAEQDHSGAIPWVLEKYSEAKVIATPKGKELLGLMLGIADDRFITVADGEVISLGDKTLEFIHTPWVSDRTKNF
;
A
#
# COMPACT_ATOMS: atom_id res chain seq x y z
N MET A 1 10.08 15.90 -3.03
CA MET A 1 8.70 16.37 -2.75
C MET A 1 8.28 15.78 -1.41
N GLU A 2 7.89 16.60 -0.44
CA GLU A 2 7.61 16.16 0.92
C GLU A 2 6.27 15.40 1.03
N PRO A 3 6.12 14.47 2.00
CA PRO A 3 4.83 13.86 2.31
C PRO A 3 3.82 14.95 2.72
N ARG A 4 2.56 14.74 2.41
CA ARG A 4 1.49 15.67 2.76
C ARG A 4 0.82 15.22 4.05
N ARG A 5 0.96 16.00 5.11
CA ARG A 5 0.31 15.71 6.38
C ARG A 5 -1.21 15.70 6.24
N PHE A 6 -1.83 14.60 6.63
CA PHE A 6 -3.27 14.44 6.67
C PHE A 6 -3.83 14.61 8.09
N SER A 7 -3.13 14.08 9.10
CA SER A 7 -3.36 14.28 10.53
C SER A 7 -2.05 14.14 11.29
N ASP A 8 -2.08 14.24 12.62
CA ASP A 8 -0.86 14.14 13.45
C ASP A 8 -0.12 12.80 13.32
N SER A 9 -0.81 11.75 12.87
CA SER A 9 -0.26 10.40 12.75
C SER A 9 -0.41 9.79 11.35
N VAL A 10 -0.99 10.52 10.40
CA VAL A 10 -1.23 10.03 9.05
C VAL A 10 -0.67 11.02 8.04
N ASP A 11 0.26 10.55 7.22
CA ASP A 11 0.79 11.31 6.11
C ASP A 11 0.42 10.64 4.79
N TRP A 12 -0.04 11.41 3.82
CA TRP A 12 -0.20 10.96 2.44
C TRP A 12 1.16 10.94 1.74
N VAL A 13 1.55 9.79 1.24
CA VAL A 13 2.81 9.55 0.55
C VAL A 13 2.60 9.08 -0.91
N GLY A 14 1.35 9.09 -1.36
CA GLY A 14 0.95 8.71 -2.71
C GLY A 14 1.47 9.65 -3.80
N VAL A 15 1.02 9.48 -5.03
CA VAL A 15 1.45 10.27 -6.20
C VAL A 15 0.23 10.74 -7.00
N VAL A 16 0.32 11.93 -7.58
CA VAL A 16 -0.60 12.39 -8.63
C VAL A 16 0.11 12.22 -9.97
N ASP A 17 -0.50 11.46 -10.85
CA ASP A 17 -0.05 11.22 -12.22
C ASP A 17 -0.89 12.06 -13.18
N TRP A 18 -0.38 13.24 -13.51
CA TRP A 18 -1.05 14.18 -14.41
C TRP A 18 -1.05 13.74 -15.88
N ASP A 19 -0.17 12.78 -16.24
CA ASP A 19 0.05 12.36 -17.61
C ASP A 19 -0.69 11.08 -17.99
N ARG A 20 -1.25 10.35 -17.02
CA ARG A 20 -2.07 9.16 -17.29
C ARG A 20 -3.34 9.57 -18.02
N ARG A 21 -3.55 9.05 -19.24
CA ARG A 21 -4.70 9.39 -20.08
C ARG A 21 -5.75 8.29 -20.20
N LEU A 22 -5.36 7.07 -19.88
CA LEU A 22 -6.25 5.91 -19.91
C LEU A 22 -6.01 5.03 -18.68
N PHE A 23 -7.09 4.62 -18.04
CA PHE A 23 -7.06 3.54 -17.06
C PHE A 23 -7.56 2.27 -17.75
N ASP A 24 -6.80 1.16 -17.59
CA ASP A 24 -7.06 -0.15 -18.18
C ASP A 24 -7.32 -0.14 -19.69
N SER A 25 -6.78 0.81 -20.41
CA SER A 25 -6.98 1.00 -21.84
C SER A 25 -8.43 1.28 -22.25
N LEU A 26 -9.33 1.55 -21.31
CA LEU A 26 -10.76 1.70 -21.52
C LEU A 26 -11.34 3.01 -21.00
N ILE A 27 -10.85 3.49 -19.85
CA ILE A 27 -11.45 4.63 -19.15
C ILE A 27 -10.58 5.87 -19.39
N PRO A 28 -11.10 6.91 -20.09
CA PRO A 28 -10.39 8.15 -20.27
C PRO A 28 -10.16 8.89 -18.95
N LEU A 29 -8.95 9.40 -18.76
CA LEU A 29 -8.53 10.19 -17.60
C LEU A 29 -8.08 11.59 -18.09
N PRO A 30 -9.00 12.50 -18.37
CA PRO A 30 -8.65 13.81 -18.94
C PRO A 30 -7.75 14.64 -18.02
N ASP A 31 -7.91 14.47 -16.71
CA ASP A 31 -7.18 15.21 -15.67
C ASP A 31 -6.10 14.38 -14.96
N GLY A 32 -5.74 13.20 -15.52
CA GLY A 32 -4.81 12.28 -14.89
C GLY A 32 -5.48 11.42 -13.79
N THR A 33 -4.67 10.88 -12.87
CA THR A 33 -5.12 10.05 -11.75
C THR A 33 -4.25 10.25 -10.52
N SER A 34 -4.59 9.59 -9.41
CA SER A 34 -3.75 9.54 -8.21
C SER A 34 -3.60 8.10 -7.72
N TYR A 35 -2.41 7.77 -7.26
CA TYR A 35 -2.10 6.53 -6.57
C TYR A 35 -1.99 6.87 -5.09
N ASN A 36 -2.97 6.45 -4.30
CA ASN A 36 -3.04 6.85 -2.90
C ASN A 36 -2.32 5.84 -2.03
N ALA A 37 -1.35 6.34 -1.26
CA ALA A 37 -0.67 5.60 -0.23
C ALA A 37 -0.53 6.48 1.02
N PHE A 38 -0.60 5.86 2.20
CA PHE A 38 -0.55 6.58 3.47
C PHE A 38 0.39 5.89 4.45
N THR A 39 1.16 6.66 5.20
CA THR A 39 1.81 6.15 6.41
C THR A 39 0.94 6.43 7.62
N ILE A 40 0.82 5.44 8.51
CA ILE A 40 0.15 5.57 9.81
C ILE A 40 1.17 5.27 10.88
N LYS A 41 1.47 6.27 11.70
CA LYS A 41 2.43 6.16 12.80
C LYS A 41 1.69 5.93 14.11
N GLY A 42 1.89 4.78 14.71
CA GLY A 42 1.56 4.50 16.11
C GLY A 42 2.72 4.77 17.05
N SER A 43 2.50 4.56 18.35
CA SER A 43 3.55 4.72 19.36
C SER A 43 4.62 3.63 19.32
N GLU A 44 4.33 2.46 18.75
CA GLU A 44 5.23 1.30 18.70
C GLU A 44 5.59 0.89 17.27
N LYS A 45 4.67 1.02 16.33
CA LYS A 45 4.80 0.53 14.96
C LYS A 45 4.28 1.54 13.93
N THR A 46 4.84 1.45 12.74
CA THR A 46 4.40 2.24 11.59
C THR A 46 3.91 1.32 10.48
N ALA A 47 2.74 1.63 9.93
CA ALA A 47 2.17 0.96 8.77
C ALA A 47 2.22 1.88 7.54
N LEU A 48 2.48 1.29 6.39
CA LEU A 48 2.23 1.88 5.07
C LEU A 48 0.98 1.20 4.49
N ILE A 49 -0.02 2.00 4.13
CA ILE A 49 -1.23 1.54 3.46
C ILE A 49 -1.04 1.72 1.97
N ASP A 50 -1.06 0.63 1.22
CA ASP A 50 -0.76 0.54 -0.21
C ASP A 50 0.61 1.13 -0.60
N SER A 51 0.89 1.10 -1.86
CA SER A 51 2.00 1.76 -2.51
C SER A 51 1.51 2.54 -3.74
N VAL A 52 2.30 2.62 -4.79
CA VAL A 52 1.99 3.34 -6.02
C VAL A 52 2.37 2.50 -7.23
N ASP A 53 1.96 2.96 -8.42
CA ASP A 53 2.42 2.40 -9.69
C ASP A 53 3.96 2.33 -9.73
N PRO A 54 4.56 1.24 -10.25
CA PRO A 54 6.01 1.06 -10.30
C PRO A 54 6.79 2.22 -10.91
N LEU A 55 6.19 2.95 -11.86
CA LEU A 55 6.80 4.13 -12.49
C LEU A 55 7.10 5.25 -11.49
N PHE A 56 6.42 5.25 -10.36
CA PHE A 56 6.56 6.26 -9.31
C PHE A 56 7.22 5.72 -8.03
N ALA A 57 7.82 4.53 -8.10
CA ALA A 57 8.49 3.93 -6.94
C ALA A 57 9.54 4.87 -6.32
N GLU A 58 10.37 5.52 -7.13
CA GLU A 58 11.36 6.49 -6.64
C GLU A 58 10.72 7.67 -5.91
N THR A 59 9.57 8.17 -6.40
CA THR A 59 8.84 9.25 -5.76
C THR A 59 8.31 8.82 -4.39
N LEU A 60 7.74 7.62 -4.30
CA LEU A 60 7.30 7.04 -3.02
C LEU A 60 8.50 6.92 -2.07
N MET A 61 9.62 6.33 -2.52
CA MET A 61 10.82 6.13 -1.71
C MET A 61 11.42 7.46 -1.21
N HIS A 62 11.36 8.51 -2.04
CA HIS A 62 11.78 9.84 -1.62
C HIS A 62 10.86 10.41 -0.52
N ARG A 63 9.54 10.23 -0.63
CA ARG A 63 8.58 10.65 0.41
C ARG A 63 8.72 9.86 1.70
N LEU A 64 9.15 8.61 1.62
CA LEU A 64 9.46 7.76 2.77
C LEU A 64 10.86 8.01 3.35
N ALA A 65 11.64 8.96 2.83
CA ALA A 65 13.03 9.19 3.29
C ALA A 65 13.10 9.56 4.78
N GLY A 66 12.12 10.30 5.28
CA GLY A 66 12.03 10.71 6.69
C GLY A 66 11.37 9.68 7.62
N VAL A 67 10.90 8.54 7.09
CA VAL A 67 10.28 7.48 7.89
C VAL A 67 11.36 6.49 8.32
N PRO A 68 11.71 6.41 9.62
CA PRO A 68 12.85 5.62 10.07
C PRO A 68 12.60 4.11 9.99
N LYS A 69 11.33 3.69 10.12
CA LYS A 69 10.92 2.29 10.11
C LYS A 69 9.50 2.14 9.57
N ILE A 70 9.28 1.10 8.80
CA ILE A 70 7.97 0.56 8.46
C ILE A 70 7.93 -0.87 8.96
N ASP A 71 6.95 -1.20 9.79
CA ASP A 71 6.74 -2.54 10.34
C ASP A 71 5.80 -3.34 9.45
N TYR A 72 4.78 -2.66 8.89
CA TYR A 72 3.75 -3.29 8.07
C TYR A 72 3.52 -2.53 6.78
N VAL A 73 3.36 -3.27 5.69
CA VAL A 73 2.84 -2.78 4.41
C VAL A 73 1.50 -3.46 4.18
N ILE A 74 0.43 -2.68 4.16
CA ILE A 74 -0.92 -3.20 3.96
C ILE A 74 -1.20 -3.20 2.46
N GLY A 75 -1.32 -4.37 1.86
CA GLY A 75 -1.74 -4.50 0.46
C GLY A 75 -3.25 -4.65 0.40
N GLN A 76 -3.96 -3.55 0.15
CA GLN A 76 -5.43 -3.57 0.10
C GLN A 76 -5.94 -4.34 -1.12
N HIS A 77 -5.23 -4.25 -2.26
CA HIS A 77 -5.44 -5.12 -3.40
C HIS A 77 -4.17 -5.22 -4.28
N ALA A 78 -4.16 -6.18 -5.23
CA ALA A 78 -2.94 -6.55 -5.94
C ALA A 78 -2.70 -5.79 -7.25
N GLU A 79 -3.56 -4.86 -7.65
CA GLU A 79 -3.34 -4.07 -8.87
C GLU A 79 -2.07 -3.23 -8.76
N GLN A 80 -1.33 -3.11 -9.87
CA GLN A 80 0.02 -2.55 -9.87
C GLN A 80 0.08 -1.08 -9.42
N ASP A 81 -0.98 -0.33 -9.66
CA ASP A 81 -1.09 1.07 -9.25
C ASP A 81 -1.24 1.25 -7.73
N HIS A 82 -1.51 0.17 -6.99
CA HIS A 82 -1.54 0.13 -5.53
C HIS A 82 -0.41 -0.73 -4.92
N SER A 83 0.03 -1.74 -5.61
CA SER A 83 0.98 -2.72 -5.06
C SER A 83 2.37 -2.66 -5.69
N GLY A 84 2.51 -2.05 -6.87
CA GLY A 84 3.68 -2.21 -7.71
C GLY A 84 4.99 -1.74 -7.09
N ALA A 85 4.97 -0.76 -6.19
CA ALA A 85 6.17 -0.30 -5.51
C ALA A 85 6.46 -1.02 -4.18
N ILE A 86 5.67 -2.00 -3.75
CA ILE A 86 5.91 -2.78 -2.51
C ILE A 86 7.32 -3.40 -2.49
N PRO A 87 7.86 -4.01 -3.57
CA PRO A 87 9.21 -4.58 -3.54
C PRO A 87 10.30 -3.57 -3.13
N TRP A 88 10.24 -2.31 -3.62
CA TRP A 88 11.19 -1.25 -3.21
C TRP A 88 11.07 -0.88 -1.73
N VAL A 89 9.84 -0.88 -1.22
CA VAL A 89 9.60 -0.66 0.22
C VAL A 89 10.21 -1.79 1.04
N LEU A 90 10.02 -3.04 0.63
CA LEU A 90 10.56 -4.21 1.33
C LEU A 90 12.09 -4.32 1.23
N GLU A 91 12.69 -3.80 0.17
CA GLU A 91 14.15 -3.71 0.03
C GLU A 91 14.74 -2.73 1.06
N LYS A 92 14.15 -1.54 1.18
CA LYS A 92 14.58 -0.51 2.15
C LYS A 92 14.27 -0.90 3.60
N TYR A 93 13.08 -1.46 3.84
CA TYR A 93 12.60 -1.85 5.16
C TYR A 93 12.55 -3.39 5.25
N SER A 94 13.74 -3.99 5.36
CA SER A 94 13.92 -5.44 5.28
C SER A 94 13.13 -6.25 6.30
N GLU A 95 12.81 -5.66 7.46
CA GLU A 95 12.03 -6.29 8.52
C GLU A 95 10.51 -6.13 8.35
N ALA A 96 10.06 -5.28 7.40
CA ALA A 96 8.64 -5.06 7.19
C ALA A 96 7.93 -6.33 6.70
N LYS A 97 6.69 -6.54 7.16
CA LYS A 97 5.82 -7.63 6.70
C LYS A 97 4.69 -7.04 5.85
N VAL A 98 4.31 -7.77 4.81
CA VAL A 98 3.13 -7.44 4.01
C VAL A 98 1.91 -8.06 4.68
N ILE A 99 0.89 -7.24 4.93
CA ILE A 99 -0.39 -7.71 5.46
C ILE A 99 -1.41 -7.70 4.34
N ALA A 100 -2.07 -8.83 4.13
CA ALA A 100 -3.09 -9.00 3.11
C ALA A 100 -4.06 -10.12 3.49
N THR A 101 -5.16 -10.25 2.78
CA THR A 101 -6.00 -11.44 2.86
C THR A 101 -5.25 -12.67 2.33
N PRO A 102 -5.69 -13.91 2.60
CA PRO A 102 -5.07 -15.09 2.02
C PRO A 102 -5.01 -15.04 0.48
N LYS A 103 -6.05 -14.51 -0.17
CA LYS A 103 -6.06 -14.33 -1.63
C LYS A 103 -5.12 -13.22 -2.07
N GLY A 104 -5.08 -12.10 -1.33
CA GLY A 104 -4.13 -11.02 -1.56
C GLY A 104 -2.68 -11.49 -1.49
N LYS A 105 -2.35 -12.30 -0.47
CA LYS A 105 -1.02 -12.93 -0.35
C LYS A 105 -0.67 -13.75 -1.60
N GLU A 106 -1.59 -14.61 -2.06
CA GLU A 106 -1.38 -15.43 -3.26
C GLU A 106 -1.04 -14.56 -4.49
N LEU A 107 -1.87 -13.53 -4.74
CA LEU A 107 -1.72 -12.66 -5.90
C LEU A 107 -0.45 -11.78 -5.81
N LEU A 108 -0.23 -11.12 -4.68
CA LEU A 108 0.95 -10.29 -4.46
C LEU A 108 2.25 -11.11 -4.50
N GLY A 109 2.24 -12.30 -3.92
CA GLY A 109 3.37 -13.23 -4.00
C GLY A 109 3.69 -13.63 -5.45
N LEU A 110 2.66 -13.98 -6.22
CA LEU A 110 2.82 -14.37 -7.63
C LEU A 110 3.27 -13.20 -8.52
N MET A 111 2.64 -12.02 -8.37
CA MET A 111 2.88 -10.88 -9.25
C MET A 111 4.16 -10.13 -8.93
N LEU A 112 4.53 -10.04 -7.66
CA LEU A 112 5.65 -9.22 -7.19
C LEU A 112 6.86 -10.04 -6.72
N GLY A 113 6.76 -11.37 -6.72
CA GLY A 113 7.84 -12.26 -6.28
C GLY A 113 8.15 -12.16 -4.78
N ILE A 114 7.18 -11.74 -3.96
CA ILE A 114 7.36 -11.59 -2.52
C ILE A 114 7.33 -12.97 -1.85
N ALA A 115 8.36 -13.29 -1.07
CA ALA A 115 8.48 -14.58 -0.40
C ALA A 115 7.40 -14.77 0.69
N ASP A 116 6.98 -16.01 0.89
CA ASP A 116 5.87 -16.41 1.76
C ASP A 116 6.04 -15.96 3.22
N ASP A 117 7.28 -16.00 3.70
CA ASP A 117 7.65 -15.61 5.06
C ASP A 117 7.57 -14.09 5.30
N ARG A 118 7.42 -13.30 4.24
CA ARG A 118 7.23 -11.85 4.32
C ARG A 118 5.77 -11.46 4.57
N PHE A 119 4.83 -12.41 4.50
CA PHE A 119 3.42 -12.13 4.66
C PHE A 119 2.89 -12.45 6.06
N ILE A 120 1.91 -11.64 6.47
CA ILE A 120 0.94 -11.93 7.53
C ILE A 120 -0.42 -11.88 6.88
N THR A 121 -1.22 -12.94 7.02
CA THR A 121 -2.59 -12.97 6.51
C THR A 121 -3.57 -12.56 7.61
N VAL A 122 -4.60 -11.81 7.21
CA VAL A 122 -5.65 -11.33 8.12
C VAL A 122 -7.03 -11.79 7.66
N ALA A 123 -7.89 -12.03 8.65
CA ALA A 123 -9.31 -12.32 8.46
C ALA A 123 -10.16 -11.03 8.51
N ASP A 124 -11.43 -11.13 8.09
CA ASP A 124 -12.41 -10.07 8.26
C ASP A 124 -12.64 -9.75 9.74
N GLY A 125 -12.63 -8.46 10.09
CA GLY A 125 -12.71 -7.98 11.47
C GLY A 125 -11.45 -8.16 12.31
N GLU A 126 -10.36 -8.69 11.76
CA GLU A 126 -9.10 -8.81 12.49
C GLU A 126 -8.50 -7.43 12.80
N VAL A 127 -7.86 -7.30 13.97
CA VAL A 127 -7.29 -6.05 14.46
C VAL A 127 -5.81 -6.22 14.75
N ILE A 128 -5.01 -5.31 14.22
CA ILE A 128 -3.56 -5.24 14.51
C ILE A 128 -3.23 -3.96 15.25
N SER A 129 -2.47 -4.08 16.35
CA SER A 129 -2.02 -2.92 17.13
C SER A 129 -0.77 -2.27 16.53
N LEU A 130 -0.76 -0.95 16.54
CA LEU A 130 0.41 -0.11 16.30
C LEU A 130 0.92 0.58 17.59
N GLY A 131 0.39 0.15 18.75
CA GLY A 131 0.61 0.73 20.07
C GLY A 131 -0.63 1.53 20.50
N ASP A 132 -0.58 2.85 20.37
CA ASP A 132 -1.70 3.76 20.70
C ASP A 132 -2.81 3.79 19.63
N LYS A 133 -2.65 3.04 18.55
CA LYS A 133 -3.61 2.92 17.43
C LYS A 133 -3.79 1.47 17.04
N THR A 134 -4.92 1.19 16.40
CA THR A 134 -5.23 -0.11 15.83
C THR A 134 -5.64 0.03 14.36
N LEU A 135 -5.37 -1.01 13.60
CA LEU A 135 -5.88 -1.22 12.25
C LEU A 135 -6.88 -2.38 12.29
N GLU A 136 -8.13 -2.12 11.96
CA GLU A 136 -9.17 -3.12 11.75
C GLU A 136 -9.28 -3.42 10.25
N PHE A 137 -9.29 -4.71 9.89
CA PHE A 137 -9.35 -5.16 8.51
C PHE A 137 -10.78 -5.55 8.15
N ILE A 138 -11.38 -4.80 7.24
CA ILE A 138 -12.75 -5.05 6.77
C ILE A 138 -12.65 -5.54 5.33
N HIS A 139 -13.11 -6.75 5.07
CA HIS A 139 -13.13 -7.30 3.72
C HIS A 139 -14.29 -6.72 2.92
N THR A 140 -13.96 -6.06 1.81
CA THR A 140 -14.95 -5.41 0.94
C THR A 140 -14.84 -5.91 -0.50
N PRO A 141 -15.13 -7.19 -0.76
CA PRO A 141 -14.83 -7.85 -2.05
C PRO A 141 -15.57 -7.27 -3.27
N TRP A 142 -16.52 -6.39 -3.05
CA TRP A 142 -17.35 -5.79 -4.09
C TRP A 142 -17.02 -4.32 -4.38
N VAL A 143 -16.05 -3.75 -3.68
CA VAL A 143 -15.65 -2.34 -3.84
C VAL A 143 -14.72 -2.14 -5.03
N SER A 144 -13.95 -3.15 -5.40
CA SER A 144 -13.10 -3.14 -6.58
C SER A 144 -13.70 -3.99 -7.69
N ASP A 145 -13.86 -3.42 -8.88
CA ASP A 145 -14.45 -4.08 -10.06
C ASP A 145 -13.74 -5.35 -10.50
N ARG A 146 -12.47 -5.53 -10.14
CA ARG A 146 -11.60 -6.53 -10.75
C ARG A 146 -10.98 -7.50 -9.79
N THR A 147 -10.93 -7.15 -8.54
CA THR A 147 -10.36 -8.01 -7.51
C THR A 147 -11.43 -8.59 -6.61
N LYS A 148 -12.36 -9.32 -7.23
CA LYS A 148 -13.48 -10.02 -6.56
C LYS A 148 -13.06 -10.96 -5.43
N ASN A 149 -11.84 -10.83 -4.91
CA ASN A 149 -11.22 -11.76 -3.98
C ASN A 149 -10.42 -11.09 -2.86
N PHE A 150 -10.65 -9.78 -2.61
CA PHE A 150 -10.09 -9.10 -1.45
C PHE A 150 -11.16 -8.76 -0.46
#